data_584ca1c79bded324e861d4ac17780f89
#
_entry.id   584ca1c79bded324e861d4ac17780f89
#
_cell.length_a   1.000
_cell.length_b   1.000
_cell.length_c   1.000
_cell.angle_alpha   90.00
_cell.angle_beta   90.00
_cell.angle_gamma   90.00
#
_symmetry.space_group_name_H-M   'P 1'
#
loop_
_entity.id
_entity.type
_entity.pdbx_description
1 polymer ?
#
loop_
_entity_poly.entity_id
_entity_poly.type
_entity_poly.pdbx_seq_one_letter_code
_entity_poly.pdbx_strand_id
1 'polypeptide(L)'
;MSENSKRPVSTDLTQNIEKMEFYFHDCADIKKKQMKLGRNQDTACYLTFIEVSVDMGTSALGETLKYLNGLTRDEILCTLQENALGISDATYFPTIEEAVSGLLTGEAILFVDGFDRAVKIPDDGYPNMGITEVDSEKVIRGSNEGFCDSVKQNAALIRKRIRSPRVKVRGLKAGIRSNTNVYLVYVEDLANPGLVKEIEKRLQDFTIDGILDSGMLEQLAEKKWYSPFPQFQTTQRPDRAAMAVLEGRVIVMCDNSPIGLILPTDYNSFIRTSDDYYSRFEIATFGRILRYLASFFAMTLPGFYLAVTNFHTQILPTTLLLSFAEARQGVPFPAVVEVLIM
;
A
#
# COMPACT_ATOMS: atom_id res chain seq x y z
N MET A 1 -13.72 -4.75 17.60
CA MET A 1 -14.56 -3.58 17.95
C MET A 1 -15.65 -4.08 18.88
N SER A 2 -15.74 -3.55 20.10
CA SER A 2 -16.75 -3.96 21.07
C SER A 2 -18.14 -3.52 20.57
N GLU A 3 -19.13 -4.40 20.71
CA GLU A 3 -20.52 -4.22 20.27
C GLU A 3 -21.25 -2.99 20.87
N ASN A 4 -20.61 -2.20 21.70
CA ASN A 4 -21.26 -1.22 22.55
C ASN A 4 -21.21 0.24 22.04
N SER A 5 -20.85 0.51 20.78
CA SER A 5 -20.87 1.89 20.25
C SER A 5 -21.29 1.99 18.79
N LYS A 6 -22.33 1.27 18.38
CA LYS A 6 -22.92 1.48 17.06
C LYS A 6 -23.66 2.83 17.06
N ARG A 7 -23.18 3.78 16.26
CA ARG A 7 -23.78 5.10 16.12
C ARG A 7 -24.85 5.06 15.03
N PRO A 8 -26.11 5.36 15.33
CA PRO A 8 -27.15 5.38 14.31
C PRO A 8 -26.87 6.47 13.27
N VAL A 9 -27.30 6.22 12.05
CA VAL A 9 -27.38 7.25 11.01
C VAL A 9 -28.41 8.28 11.42
N SER A 10 -28.07 9.57 11.34
CA SER A 10 -28.97 10.67 11.67
C SER A 10 -29.79 11.06 10.44
N THR A 11 -31.00 11.57 10.68
CA THR A 11 -31.79 12.25 9.64
C THR A 11 -31.15 13.57 9.19
N ASP A 12 -30.30 14.17 10.03
CA ASP A 12 -29.53 15.36 9.70
C ASP A 12 -28.25 14.96 8.96
N LEU A 13 -28.18 15.36 7.70
CA LEU A 13 -27.06 15.05 6.82
C LEU A 13 -25.73 15.58 7.34
N THR A 14 -25.72 16.73 8.01
CA THR A 14 -24.52 17.39 8.53
C THR A 14 -23.80 16.51 9.56
N GLN A 15 -24.56 15.91 10.47
CA GLN A 15 -24.02 15.02 11.48
C GLN A 15 -23.41 13.74 10.87
N ASN A 16 -24.02 13.23 9.81
CA ASN A 16 -23.48 12.05 9.11
C ASN A 16 -22.17 12.39 8.38
N ILE A 17 -22.09 13.57 7.77
CA ILE A 17 -20.87 14.07 7.13
C ILE A 17 -19.73 14.17 8.16
N GLU A 18 -19.98 14.82 9.30
CA GLU A 18 -18.96 14.96 10.37
C GLU A 18 -18.45 13.60 10.85
N LYS A 19 -19.36 12.64 11.05
CA LYS A 19 -18.98 11.29 11.47
C LYS A 19 -18.14 10.58 10.40
N MET A 20 -18.50 10.67 9.13
CA MET A 20 -17.75 10.07 8.02
C MET A 20 -16.39 10.76 7.84
N GLU A 21 -16.31 12.07 8.01
CA GLU A 21 -15.04 12.80 7.95
C GLU A 21 -14.09 12.43 9.09
N PHE A 22 -14.63 12.16 10.28
CA PHE A 22 -13.83 11.65 11.40
C PHE A 22 -13.13 10.32 11.08
N TYR A 23 -13.83 9.39 10.41
CA TYR A 23 -13.24 8.11 10.02
C TYR A 23 -12.22 8.24 8.87
N PHE A 24 -12.52 9.09 7.90
CA PHE A 24 -11.79 9.19 6.63
C PHE A 24 -11.05 10.53 6.46
N HIS A 25 -10.57 11.11 7.57
CA HIS A 25 -9.58 12.18 7.49
C HIS A 25 -8.27 11.63 6.91
N ASP A 26 -7.53 12.45 6.20
CA ASP A 26 -6.25 12.08 5.56
C ASP A 26 -6.36 10.84 4.60
N CYS A 27 -7.51 10.66 3.94
CA CYS A 27 -7.73 9.60 2.96
C CYS A 27 -7.96 10.22 1.56
N ALA A 28 -6.89 10.39 0.78
CA ALA A 28 -6.95 10.97 -0.56
C ALA A 28 -7.61 10.05 -1.60
N ASP A 29 -7.64 8.75 -1.34
CA ASP A 29 -8.25 7.72 -2.17
C ASP A 29 -9.77 7.64 -2.05
N ILE A 30 -10.35 8.28 -1.01
CA ILE A 30 -11.80 8.30 -0.79
C ILE A 30 -12.37 9.61 -1.29
N LYS A 31 -13.27 9.51 -2.27
CA LYS A 31 -14.02 10.67 -2.79
C LYS A 31 -15.23 10.94 -1.93
N LYS A 32 -15.42 12.21 -1.65
CA LYS A 32 -16.49 12.76 -0.84
C LYS A 32 -17.18 13.83 -1.66
N LYS A 33 -18.46 13.63 -1.98
CA LYS A 33 -19.20 14.54 -2.85
C LYS A 33 -20.52 14.91 -2.21
N GLN A 34 -20.69 16.18 -1.91
CA GLN A 34 -21.99 16.74 -1.57
C GLN A 34 -22.69 17.16 -2.84
N MET A 35 -23.94 16.77 -3.00
CA MET A 35 -24.76 17.11 -4.18
C MET A 35 -26.21 17.29 -3.77
N LYS A 36 -27.02 17.80 -4.67
CA LYS A 36 -28.47 17.89 -4.52
C LYS A 36 -29.13 16.97 -5.55
N LEU A 37 -30.08 16.20 -5.09
CA LEU A 37 -30.89 15.29 -5.90
C LEU A 37 -32.32 15.81 -6.02
N GLY A 38 -33.08 15.20 -6.92
CA GLY A 38 -34.46 15.50 -7.16
C GLY A 38 -34.69 16.47 -8.31
N ARG A 39 -35.91 16.42 -8.88
CA ARG A 39 -36.30 17.26 -10.02
C ARG A 39 -36.09 18.76 -9.74
N ASN A 40 -36.26 19.20 -8.51
CA ASN A 40 -36.09 20.60 -8.07
C ASN A 40 -34.72 20.85 -7.44
N GLN A 41 -33.83 19.87 -7.35
CA GLN A 41 -32.53 19.93 -6.63
C GLN A 41 -32.68 20.42 -5.19
N ASP A 42 -33.72 19.96 -4.51
CA ASP A 42 -34.09 20.35 -3.14
C ASP A 42 -33.67 19.35 -2.08
N THR A 43 -33.25 18.13 -2.47
CA THR A 43 -32.83 17.09 -1.54
C THR A 43 -31.32 17.03 -1.45
N ALA A 44 -30.75 17.48 -0.34
CA ALA A 44 -29.30 17.39 -0.09
C ALA A 44 -28.89 15.93 0.12
N CYS A 45 -27.76 15.55 -0.45
CA CYS A 45 -27.19 14.22 -0.24
C CYS A 45 -25.65 14.26 -0.19
N TYR A 46 -25.08 13.24 0.43
CA TYR A 46 -23.64 13.04 0.55
C TYR A 46 -23.26 11.64 0.04
N LEU A 47 -22.44 11.63 -0.99
CA LEU A 47 -21.93 10.42 -1.61
C LEU A 47 -20.46 10.24 -1.25
N THR A 48 -20.10 9.03 -0.81
CA THR A 48 -18.72 8.67 -0.51
C THR A 48 -18.39 7.31 -1.12
N PHE A 49 -17.21 7.21 -1.74
CA PHE A 49 -16.73 5.99 -2.41
C PHE A 49 -15.20 6.01 -2.58
N ILE A 50 -14.61 4.85 -2.81
CA ILE A 50 -13.20 4.74 -3.19
C ILE A 50 -13.07 5.11 -4.66
N GLU A 51 -12.17 6.04 -5.02
CA GLU A 51 -12.09 6.65 -6.35
C GLU A 51 -12.01 5.66 -7.52
N VAL A 52 -11.32 4.54 -7.32
CA VAL A 52 -11.10 3.52 -8.36
C VAL A 52 -12.06 2.33 -8.31
N SER A 53 -12.94 2.26 -7.29
CA SER A 53 -13.89 1.16 -7.14
C SER A 53 -15.23 1.44 -7.80
N VAL A 54 -15.46 2.65 -8.27
CA VAL A 54 -16.75 3.12 -8.80
C VAL A 54 -16.58 3.68 -10.20
N ASP A 55 -17.28 3.12 -11.16
CA ASP A 55 -17.41 3.68 -12.51
C ASP A 55 -18.65 4.55 -12.61
N MET A 56 -18.48 5.87 -12.67
CA MET A 56 -19.59 6.84 -12.73
C MET A 56 -20.37 6.80 -14.06
N GLY A 57 -19.89 6.11 -15.08
CA GLY A 57 -20.44 6.17 -16.43
C GLY A 57 -21.57 5.15 -16.69
N THR A 58 -21.34 3.91 -16.32
CA THR A 58 -22.21 2.76 -16.67
C THR A 58 -22.64 1.92 -15.48
N SER A 59 -22.29 2.36 -14.27
CA SER A 59 -22.52 1.62 -13.03
C SER A 59 -23.91 1.79 -12.47
N ALA A 60 -24.29 0.89 -11.56
CA ALA A 60 -25.52 0.97 -10.78
C ALA A 60 -25.66 2.32 -10.04
N LEU A 61 -24.55 2.94 -9.63
CA LEU A 61 -24.54 4.25 -9.04
C LEU A 61 -25.06 5.33 -10.02
N GLY A 62 -24.55 5.34 -11.24
CA GLY A 62 -24.97 6.30 -12.26
C GLY A 62 -26.45 6.20 -12.61
N GLU A 63 -26.96 4.97 -12.72
CA GLU A 63 -28.39 4.72 -12.96
C GLU A 63 -29.26 5.13 -11.78
N THR A 64 -28.84 4.80 -10.55
CA THR A 64 -29.54 5.21 -9.33
C THR A 64 -29.63 6.72 -9.20
N LEU A 65 -28.54 7.44 -9.42
CA LEU A 65 -28.54 8.90 -9.35
C LEU A 65 -29.42 9.53 -10.44
N LYS A 66 -29.44 8.97 -11.65
CA LYS A 66 -30.35 9.42 -12.72
C LYS A 66 -31.82 9.19 -12.34
N TYR A 67 -32.15 8.03 -11.78
CA TYR A 67 -33.49 7.71 -11.32
C TYR A 67 -33.95 8.66 -10.23
N LEU A 68 -33.15 8.86 -9.18
CA LEU A 68 -33.47 9.77 -8.07
C LEU A 68 -33.62 11.23 -8.50
N ASN A 69 -32.85 11.67 -9.50
CA ASN A 69 -32.98 13.03 -10.05
C ASN A 69 -34.30 13.26 -10.81
N GLY A 70 -35.00 12.23 -11.21
CA GLY A 70 -36.33 12.33 -11.83
C GLY A 70 -37.48 12.52 -10.84
N LEU A 71 -37.23 12.26 -9.54
CA LEU A 71 -38.24 12.25 -8.48
C LEU A 71 -38.28 13.57 -7.71
N THR A 72 -39.41 13.81 -7.03
CA THR A 72 -39.51 14.88 -6.02
C THR A 72 -38.94 14.43 -4.66
N ARG A 73 -38.70 15.36 -3.74
CA ARG A 73 -38.16 15.04 -2.40
C ARG A 73 -38.97 13.99 -1.66
N ASP A 74 -40.30 14.13 -1.68
CA ASP A 74 -41.19 13.22 -0.96
C ASP A 74 -41.19 11.83 -1.61
N GLU A 75 -41.15 11.78 -2.94
CA GLU A 75 -41.05 10.52 -3.71
C GLU A 75 -39.67 9.85 -3.46
N ILE A 76 -38.58 10.61 -3.36
CA ILE A 76 -37.25 10.05 -3.01
C ILE A 76 -37.30 9.38 -1.65
N LEU A 77 -37.81 10.07 -0.63
CA LEU A 77 -37.91 9.53 0.73
C LEU A 77 -38.81 8.31 0.80
N CYS A 78 -39.96 8.32 0.10
CA CYS A 78 -40.86 7.20 0.02
C CYS A 78 -40.19 5.99 -0.65
N THR A 79 -39.52 6.20 -1.79
CA THR A 79 -38.79 5.15 -2.52
C THR A 79 -37.69 4.51 -1.65
N LEU A 80 -36.97 5.33 -0.86
CA LEU A 80 -35.95 4.84 0.07
C LEU A 80 -36.55 4.08 1.26
N GLN A 81 -37.68 4.53 1.78
CA GLN A 81 -38.39 3.85 2.88
C GLN A 81 -38.96 2.50 2.46
N GLU A 82 -39.52 2.43 1.26
CA GLU A 82 -40.13 1.22 0.69
C GLU A 82 -39.11 0.24 0.09
N ASN A 83 -37.82 0.58 0.09
CA ASN A 83 -36.76 -0.21 -0.56
C ASN A 83 -37.01 -0.44 -2.06
N ALA A 84 -37.53 0.58 -2.75
CA ALA A 84 -38.01 0.48 -4.12
C ALA A 84 -37.02 1.04 -5.16
N LEU A 85 -35.70 1.04 -4.88
CA LEU A 85 -34.67 1.58 -5.78
C LEU A 85 -34.49 0.78 -7.08
N GLY A 86 -35.14 -0.39 -7.20
CA GLY A 86 -35.06 -1.22 -8.40
C GLY A 86 -33.71 -1.92 -8.63
N ILE A 87 -32.80 -1.82 -7.67
CA ILE A 87 -31.49 -2.47 -7.71
C ILE A 87 -31.56 -3.71 -6.81
N SER A 88 -31.25 -4.89 -7.36
CA SER A 88 -31.40 -6.17 -6.67
C SER A 88 -30.58 -6.28 -5.37
N ASP A 89 -29.48 -5.54 -5.24
CA ASP A 89 -28.54 -5.62 -4.13
C ASP A 89 -28.40 -4.32 -3.32
N ALA A 90 -29.32 -3.36 -3.47
CA ALA A 90 -29.36 -2.19 -2.61
C ALA A 90 -29.61 -2.61 -1.16
N THR A 91 -28.68 -2.30 -0.27
CA THR A 91 -28.77 -2.61 1.16
C THR A 91 -28.77 -1.32 1.95
N TYR A 92 -29.53 -1.29 3.04
CA TYR A 92 -29.62 -0.12 3.90
C TYR A 92 -28.86 -0.37 5.19
N PHE A 93 -28.00 0.55 5.54
CA PHE A 93 -27.22 0.50 6.77
C PHE A 93 -27.80 1.44 7.82
N PRO A 94 -28.29 0.92 8.95
CA PRO A 94 -28.83 1.75 10.05
C PRO A 94 -27.73 2.44 10.85
N THR A 95 -26.46 2.00 10.73
CA THR A 95 -25.35 2.53 11.53
C THR A 95 -24.21 3.05 10.67
N ILE A 96 -23.48 4.04 11.19
CA ILE A 96 -22.30 4.62 10.51
C ILE A 96 -21.20 3.57 10.35
N GLU A 97 -21.02 2.69 11.33
CA GLU A 97 -20.01 1.65 11.30
C GLU A 97 -20.26 0.63 10.17
N GLU A 98 -21.53 0.29 9.92
CA GLU A 98 -21.91 -0.56 8.79
C GLU A 98 -21.69 0.16 7.46
N ALA A 99 -22.01 1.46 7.38
CA ALA A 99 -21.72 2.27 6.20
C ALA A 99 -20.20 2.37 5.92
N VAL A 100 -19.38 2.57 6.96
CA VAL A 100 -17.93 2.55 6.87
C VAL A 100 -17.42 1.18 6.38
N SER A 101 -17.98 0.09 6.92
CA SER A 101 -17.62 -1.27 6.48
C SER A 101 -17.98 -1.52 5.01
N GLY A 102 -19.16 -1.08 4.57
CA GLY A 102 -19.60 -1.17 3.18
C GLY A 102 -18.68 -0.41 2.23
N LEU A 103 -18.29 0.83 2.59
CA LEU A 103 -17.35 1.62 1.82
C LEU A 103 -15.98 0.91 1.68
N LEU A 104 -15.51 0.29 2.76
CA LEU A 104 -14.24 -0.46 2.77
C LEU A 104 -14.31 -1.79 2.02
N THR A 105 -15.49 -2.27 1.63
CA THR A 105 -15.65 -3.38 0.69
C THR A 105 -15.58 -2.94 -0.78
N GLY A 106 -15.49 -1.63 -1.04
CA GLY A 106 -15.34 -1.06 -2.38
C GLY A 106 -16.66 -0.52 -2.97
N GLU A 107 -17.69 -0.38 -2.15
CA GLU A 107 -19.03 0.03 -2.57
C GLU A 107 -19.24 1.54 -2.38
N ALA A 108 -20.21 2.10 -3.10
CA ALA A 108 -20.61 3.49 -2.90
C ALA A 108 -21.66 3.61 -1.80
N ILE A 109 -21.50 4.60 -0.93
CA ILE A 109 -22.43 4.90 0.17
C ILE A 109 -23.05 6.27 -0.04
N LEU A 110 -24.38 6.29 -0.06
CA LEU A 110 -25.18 7.51 -0.23
C LEU A 110 -25.95 7.80 1.06
N PHE A 111 -25.79 9.00 1.58
CA PHE A 111 -26.62 9.56 2.66
C PHE A 111 -27.55 10.61 2.08
N VAL A 112 -28.82 10.56 2.44
CA VAL A 112 -29.85 11.50 1.97
C VAL A 112 -30.43 12.26 3.16
N ASP A 113 -30.59 13.57 3.03
CA ASP A 113 -31.15 14.41 4.08
C ASP A 113 -32.61 14.05 4.36
N GLY A 114 -32.93 13.86 5.64
CA GLY A 114 -34.25 13.40 6.08
C GLY A 114 -34.40 11.88 6.14
N PHE A 115 -33.39 11.08 5.73
CA PHE A 115 -33.44 9.63 5.78
C PHE A 115 -32.52 9.08 6.89
N ASP A 116 -33.00 8.12 7.66
CA ASP A 116 -32.34 7.57 8.87
C ASP A 116 -31.39 6.39 8.61
N ARG A 117 -31.07 6.11 7.35
CA ARG A 117 -30.19 5.01 6.94
C ARG A 117 -29.25 5.46 5.83
N ALA A 118 -28.10 4.82 5.74
CA ALA A 118 -27.22 4.97 4.60
C ALA A 118 -27.58 3.96 3.52
N VAL A 119 -27.59 4.39 2.29
CA VAL A 119 -27.89 3.53 1.12
C VAL A 119 -26.58 3.01 0.58
N LYS A 120 -26.43 1.70 0.58
CA LYS A 120 -25.36 0.99 -0.11
C LYS A 120 -25.78 0.82 -1.56
N ILE A 121 -24.95 1.29 -2.48
CA ILE A 121 -25.13 1.09 -3.91
C ILE A 121 -24.01 0.14 -4.36
N PRO A 122 -24.35 -1.08 -4.82
CA PRO A 122 -23.36 -2.02 -5.32
C PRO A 122 -22.73 -1.45 -6.59
N ASP A 123 -21.44 -1.54 -6.68
CA ASP A 123 -20.67 -1.22 -7.86
C ASP A 123 -19.64 -2.32 -8.10
N ASP A 124 -18.83 -2.25 -9.16
CA ASP A 124 -17.89 -3.30 -9.58
C ASP A 124 -16.81 -3.64 -8.51
N GLY A 125 -16.75 -2.85 -7.44
CA GLY A 125 -15.84 -3.05 -6.32
C GLY A 125 -14.40 -2.70 -6.65
N TYR A 126 -13.47 -3.34 -5.95
CA TYR A 126 -12.04 -3.08 -6.18
C TYR A 126 -11.61 -3.49 -7.58
N PRO A 127 -10.75 -2.70 -8.24
CA PRO A 127 -10.26 -3.03 -9.56
C PRO A 127 -9.65 -4.43 -9.57
N ASN A 128 -10.22 -5.29 -10.37
CA ASN A 128 -9.61 -6.57 -10.70
C ASN A 128 -8.64 -6.30 -11.85
N MET A 129 -7.42 -6.01 -11.52
CA MET A 129 -6.37 -5.97 -12.52
C MET A 129 -6.19 -7.39 -13.04
N GLY A 130 -6.30 -7.59 -14.36
CA GLY A 130 -5.89 -8.83 -14.99
C GLY A 130 -4.51 -9.22 -14.46
N ILE A 131 -4.18 -10.50 -14.53
CA ILE A 131 -2.95 -11.07 -13.98
C ILE A 131 -1.73 -10.28 -14.51
N THR A 132 -1.37 -9.20 -13.81
CA THR A 132 -0.05 -8.58 -14.00
C THR A 132 0.87 -9.43 -13.15
N GLU A 133 1.53 -10.39 -13.77
CA GLU A 133 2.49 -11.23 -13.07
C GLU A 133 3.64 -10.36 -12.56
N VAL A 134 3.95 -10.52 -11.29
CA VAL A 134 5.11 -9.89 -10.68
C VAL A 134 6.36 -10.61 -11.18
N ASP A 135 7.12 -9.99 -12.08
CA ASP A 135 8.32 -10.61 -12.63
C ASP A 135 9.50 -10.64 -11.65
N SER A 136 9.63 -9.61 -10.81
CA SER A 136 10.78 -9.44 -9.92
C SER A 136 10.68 -10.18 -8.58
N GLU A 137 9.47 -10.48 -8.10
CA GLU A 137 9.23 -11.10 -6.78
C GLU A 137 8.29 -12.32 -6.92
N LYS A 138 8.68 -13.30 -7.72
CA LYS A 138 7.90 -14.54 -7.91
C LYS A 138 7.86 -15.34 -6.60
N VAL A 139 6.67 -15.81 -6.24
CA VAL A 139 6.45 -16.69 -5.07
C VAL A 139 5.91 -18.03 -5.54
N ILE A 140 6.27 -19.08 -4.82
CA ILE A 140 5.78 -20.44 -5.09
C ILE A 140 4.31 -20.56 -4.68
N ARG A 141 3.91 -19.84 -3.64
CA ARG A 141 2.57 -19.84 -3.08
C ARG A 141 2.16 -18.43 -2.72
N GLY A 142 0.96 -17.99 -3.12
CA GLY A 142 0.44 -16.67 -2.75
C GLY A 142 -0.29 -15.97 -3.90
N SER A 143 -0.59 -14.70 -3.71
CA SER A 143 -1.21 -13.85 -4.74
C SER A 143 -0.22 -13.54 -5.86
N ASN A 144 -0.65 -13.64 -7.11
CA ASN A 144 0.12 -13.20 -8.28
C ASN A 144 -0.18 -11.74 -8.67
N GLU A 145 -1.07 -11.07 -7.92
CA GLU A 145 -1.46 -9.70 -8.17
C GLU A 145 -0.30 -8.75 -7.85
N GLY A 146 0.14 -7.98 -8.82
CA GLY A 146 1.19 -6.97 -8.71
C GLY A 146 0.66 -5.55 -8.70
N PHE A 147 1.51 -4.59 -8.32
CA PHE A 147 1.26 -3.17 -8.52
C PHE A 147 1.32 -2.79 -10.00
N CYS A 148 0.64 -1.70 -10.35
CA CYS A 148 0.62 -1.10 -11.68
C CYS A 148 1.13 0.34 -11.65
N ASP A 149 1.16 1.00 -12.80
CA ASP A 149 1.64 2.37 -12.94
C ASP A 149 0.73 3.43 -12.32
N SER A 150 -0.50 3.08 -11.93
CA SER A 150 -1.44 4.01 -11.30
C SER A 150 -1.37 3.94 -9.77
N VAL A 151 -0.91 5.01 -9.14
CA VAL A 151 -0.83 5.10 -7.67
C VAL A 151 -2.19 4.93 -6.98
N LYS A 152 -3.28 5.37 -7.62
CA LYS A 152 -4.64 5.23 -7.09
C LYS A 152 -5.07 3.77 -7.02
N GLN A 153 -4.81 3.01 -8.09
CA GLN A 153 -5.10 1.58 -8.13
C GLN A 153 -4.24 0.82 -7.11
N ASN A 154 -2.97 1.18 -6.99
CA ASN A 154 -2.06 0.58 -6.01
C ASN A 154 -2.52 0.80 -4.56
N ALA A 155 -3.00 2.00 -4.23
CA ALA A 155 -3.59 2.28 -2.92
C ALA A 155 -4.87 1.45 -2.68
N ALA A 156 -5.73 1.31 -3.69
CA ALA A 156 -6.93 0.48 -3.61
C ALA A 156 -6.59 -1.01 -3.41
N LEU A 157 -5.51 -1.53 -4.03
CA LEU A 157 -5.04 -2.91 -3.82
C LEU A 157 -4.57 -3.17 -2.39
N ILE A 158 -3.95 -2.18 -1.73
CA ILE A 158 -3.60 -2.28 -0.31
C ILE A 158 -4.86 -2.23 0.54
N ARG A 159 -5.79 -1.31 0.27
CA ARG A 159 -7.05 -1.18 1.00
C ARG A 159 -7.95 -2.40 0.87
N LYS A 160 -7.97 -3.06 -0.31
CA LYS A 160 -8.65 -4.35 -0.54
C LYS A 160 -8.21 -5.42 0.46
N ARG A 161 -6.92 -5.41 0.85
CA ARG A 161 -6.34 -6.37 1.80
C ARG A 161 -6.50 -5.93 3.25
N ILE A 162 -6.46 -4.61 3.52
CA ILE A 162 -6.59 -4.06 4.87
C ILE A 162 -7.86 -3.21 4.92
N ARG A 163 -8.99 -3.85 5.19
CA ARG A 163 -10.30 -3.20 5.28
C ARG A 163 -10.49 -2.52 6.64
N SER A 164 -9.68 -1.50 6.91
CA SER A 164 -9.73 -0.74 8.15
C SER A 164 -9.80 0.77 7.87
N PRO A 165 -10.64 1.51 8.58
CA PRO A 165 -10.70 2.98 8.46
C PRO A 165 -9.43 3.66 9.01
N ARG A 166 -8.59 2.92 9.76
CA ARG A 166 -7.31 3.41 10.27
C ARG A 166 -6.20 3.41 9.22
N VAL A 167 -6.40 2.77 8.07
CA VAL A 167 -5.50 2.92 6.92
C VAL A 167 -5.67 4.32 6.37
N LYS A 168 -4.59 5.10 6.42
CA LYS A 168 -4.53 6.46 5.88
C LYS A 168 -3.74 6.47 4.58
N VAL A 169 -4.22 7.26 3.64
CA VAL A 169 -3.59 7.43 2.32
C VAL A 169 -3.41 8.92 2.11
N ARG A 170 -2.24 9.45 2.46
CA ARG A 170 -1.91 10.86 2.25
C ARG A 170 -1.44 11.08 0.83
N GLY A 171 -2.11 11.99 0.13
CA GLY A 171 -1.74 12.41 -1.22
C GLY A 171 -0.81 13.62 -1.19
N LEU A 172 0.33 13.48 -1.85
CA LEU A 172 1.31 14.54 -2.09
C LEU A 172 1.52 14.70 -3.59
N LYS A 173 2.13 15.80 -3.97
CA LYS A 173 2.55 16.05 -5.35
C LYS A 173 4.04 16.37 -5.37
N ALA A 174 4.77 15.75 -6.29
CA ALA A 174 6.20 15.91 -6.43
C ALA A 174 6.58 16.27 -7.87
N GLY A 175 7.62 17.11 -8.02
CA GLY A 175 8.04 17.69 -9.30
C GLY A 175 7.25 18.94 -9.70
N ILE A 176 7.96 20.02 -10.06
CA ILE A 176 7.34 21.31 -10.40
C ILE A 176 6.53 21.20 -11.70
N ARG A 177 7.07 20.49 -12.70
CA ARG A 177 6.46 20.36 -14.03
C ARG A 177 5.67 19.08 -14.19
N SER A 178 6.19 17.94 -13.67
CA SER A 178 5.50 16.64 -13.77
C SER A 178 4.27 16.57 -12.88
N ASN A 179 4.28 17.28 -11.73
CA ASN A 179 3.19 17.31 -10.77
C ASN A 179 2.69 15.88 -10.42
N THR A 180 3.64 14.94 -10.29
CA THR A 180 3.40 13.50 -10.10
C THR A 180 2.73 13.24 -8.75
N ASN A 181 1.65 12.47 -8.76
CA ASN A 181 0.98 12.10 -7.51
C ASN A 181 1.83 11.08 -6.75
N VAL A 182 2.01 11.33 -5.48
CA VAL A 182 2.73 10.45 -4.54
C VAL A 182 1.80 10.15 -3.37
N TYR A 183 1.63 8.89 -3.05
CA TYR A 183 0.79 8.45 -1.93
C TYR A 183 1.65 7.83 -0.83
N LEU A 184 1.42 8.31 0.40
CA LEU A 184 1.89 7.69 1.64
C LEU A 184 0.76 6.84 2.23
N VAL A 185 1.00 5.54 2.38
CA VAL A 185 0.03 4.62 2.99
C VAL A 185 0.60 4.07 4.28
N TYR A 186 -0.19 4.16 5.36
CA TYR A 186 0.18 3.67 6.69
C TYR A 186 -1.07 3.38 7.53
N VAL A 187 -0.92 2.66 8.63
CA VAL A 187 -1.98 2.47 9.63
C VAL A 187 -1.75 3.43 10.79
N GLU A 188 -2.74 4.26 11.09
CA GLU A 188 -2.64 5.40 12.01
C GLU A 188 -2.25 5.01 13.44
N ASP A 189 -2.74 3.88 13.94
CA ASP A 189 -2.48 3.37 15.28
C ASP A 189 -1.21 2.51 15.40
N LEU A 190 -0.61 2.11 14.28
CA LEU A 190 0.61 1.28 14.26
C LEU A 190 1.85 2.07 13.86
N ALA A 191 1.71 3.00 12.91
CA ALA A 191 2.82 3.77 12.40
C ALA A 191 3.29 4.83 13.41
N ASN A 192 4.60 5.03 13.51
CA ASN A 192 5.15 6.11 14.33
C ASN A 192 4.84 7.47 13.67
N PRO A 193 4.10 8.38 14.35
CA PRO A 193 3.74 9.68 13.78
C PRO A 193 4.95 10.55 13.43
N GLY A 194 6.06 10.40 14.17
CA GLY A 194 7.32 11.10 13.88
C GLY A 194 7.93 10.67 12.56
N LEU A 195 7.87 9.35 12.26
CA LEU A 195 8.35 8.79 11.01
C LEU A 195 7.51 9.29 9.82
N VAL A 196 6.18 9.29 9.94
CA VAL A 196 5.28 9.76 8.87
C VAL A 196 5.59 11.21 8.51
N LYS A 197 5.73 12.09 9.51
CA LYS A 197 6.10 13.50 9.30
C LYS A 197 7.50 13.67 8.70
N GLU A 198 8.45 12.84 9.12
CA GLU A 198 9.81 12.88 8.58
C GLU A 198 9.84 12.47 7.10
N ILE A 199 9.10 11.43 6.72
CA ILE A 199 8.99 10.99 5.32
C ILE A 199 8.29 12.06 4.49
N GLU A 200 7.18 12.60 4.97
CA GLU A 200 6.43 13.66 4.30
C GLU A 200 7.33 14.89 4.04
N LYS A 201 8.09 15.30 5.06
CA LYS A 201 9.07 16.39 4.92
C LYS A 201 10.12 16.07 3.87
N ARG A 202 10.73 14.87 3.89
CA ARG A 202 11.75 14.47 2.90
C ARG A 202 11.23 14.52 1.47
N LEU A 203 9.96 14.11 1.25
CA LEU A 203 9.32 14.13 -0.05
C LEU A 203 8.98 15.53 -0.54
N GLN A 204 9.00 16.53 0.33
CA GLN A 204 8.74 17.95 0.02
C GLN A 204 10.02 18.82 0.02
N ASP A 205 11.11 18.36 0.64
CA ASP A 205 12.34 19.15 0.82
C ASP A 205 13.15 19.32 -0.47
N PHE A 206 12.92 18.51 -1.51
CA PHE A 206 13.64 18.63 -2.77
C PHE A 206 12.82 19.35 -3.84
N THR A 207 13.54 20.15 -4.66
CA THR A 207 12.96 20.89 -5.78
C THR A 207 13.53 20.34 -7.08
N ILE A 208 12.72 19.66 -7.87
CA ILE A 208 13.07 19.06 -9.15
C ILE A 208 11.96 19.31 -10.18
N ASP A 209 12.31 19.42 -11.45
CA ASP A 209 11.34 19.65 -12.53
C ASP A 209 10.35 18.48 -12.70
N GLY A 210 10.81 17.25 -12.57
CA GLY A 210 9.94 16.09 -12.74
C GLY A 210 10.43 14.86 -12.01
N ILE A 211 9.46 14.06 -11.54
CA ILE A 211 9.63 12.70 -11.03
C ILE A 211 8.89 11.77 -11.97
N LEU A 212 9.63 10.88 -12.60
CA LEU A 212 9.11 9.97 -13.63
C LEU A 212 8.90 8.55 -13.11
N ASP A 213 9.62 8.18 -12.05
CA ASP A 213 9.60 6.83 -11.48
C ASP A 213 9.92 6.84 -9.97
N SER A 214 9.58 5.76 -9.28
CA SER A 214 9.86 5.55 -7.86
C SER A 214 11.37 5.52 -7.55
N GLY A 215 12.21 5.05 -8.46
CA GLY A 215 13.68 5.06 -8.27
C GLY A 215 14.25 6.46 -8.16
N MET A 216 13.72 7.44 -8.92
CA MET A 216 14.11 8.85 -8.76
C MET A 216 13.64 9.38 -7.40
N LEU A 217 12.41 9.02 -6.98
CA LEU A 217 11.87 9.43 -5.70
C LEU A 217 12.68 8.86 -4.54
N GLU A 218 13.11 7.60 -4.63
CA GLU A 218 13.97 6.92 -3.66
C GLU A 218 15.28 7.69 -3.45
N GLN A 219 16.01 7.95 -4.55
CA GLN A 219 17.30 8.65 -4.50
C GLN A 219 17.20 10.05 -3.91
N LEU A 220 16.14 10.78 -4.22
CA LEU A 220 15.93 12.15 -3.71
C LEU A 220 15.48 12.18 -2.25
N ALA A 221 14.76 11.14 -1.81
CA ALA A 221 14.26 11.02 -0.44
C ALA A 221 15.28 10.36 0.51
N GLU A 222 16.39 9.82 0.01
CA GLU A 222 17.46 9.26 0.83
C GLU A 222 18.13 10.29 1.70
N LYS A 223 18.30 9.98 2.99
CA LYS A 223 18.96 10.87 3.98
C LYS A 223 20.48 10.88 3.84
N LYS A 224 21.04 9.73 3.44
CA LYS A 224 22.50 9.51 3.36
C LYS A 224 22.86 8.93 1.99
N TRP A 225 23.04 9.78 1.01
CA TRP A 225 23.40 9.41 -0.37
C TRP A 225 24.70 8.59 -0.50
N TYR A 226 25.62 8.69 0.49
CA TYR A 226 26.89 7.95 0.51
C TYR A 226 26.82 6.59 1.23
N SER A 227 25.64 6.21 1.75
CA SER A 227 25.47 4.93 2.42
C SER A 227 25.39 3.80 1.38
N PRO A 228 26.20 2.75 1.51
CA PRO A 228 26.07 1.58 0.62
C PRO A 228 24.83 0.73 0.96
N PHE A 229 24.16 1.04 2.08
CA PHE A 229 22.97 0.32 2.50
C PHE A 229 21.71 1.07 2.07
N PRO A 230 20.79 0.44 1.32
CA PRO A 230 19.54 1.06 0.91
C PRO A 230 18.70 1.44 2.14
N GLN A 231 18.06 2.61 2.08
CA GLN A 231 17.19 3.11 3.15
C GLN A 231 15.72 2.74 2.90
N PHE A 232 15.42 2.29 1.70
CA PHE A 232 14.11 1.86 1.26
C PHE A 232 14.16 0.38 0.87
N GLN A 233 13.06 -0.30 1.08
CA GLN A 233 12.82 -1.63 0.57
C GLN A 233 11.78 -1.52 -0.54
N THR A 234 12.14 -1.96 -1.74
CA THR A 234 11.25 -1.95 -2.89
C THR A 234 10.37 -3.20 -2.91
N THR A 235 9.15 -3.07 -3.40
CA THR A 235 8.26 -4.21 -3.66
C THR A 235 7.29 -3.90 -4.80
N GLN A 236 7.02 -4.89 -5.63
CA GLN A 236 5.96 -4.87 -6.64
C GLN A 236 4.68 -5.57 -6.15
N ARG A 237 4.71 -6.11 -4.92
CA ARG A 237 3.66 -6.95 -4.38
C ARG A 237 2.77 -6.20 -3.39
N PRO A 238 1.45 -6.09 -3.67
CA PRO A 238 0.51 -5.46 -2.75
C PRO A 238 0.33 -6.23 -1.43
N ASP A 239 0.52 -7.55 -1.42
CA ASP A 239 0.44 -8.37 -0.20
C ASP A 239 1.62 -8.07 0.74
N ARG A 240 2.86 -7.98 0.21
CA ARG A 240 4.04 -7.60 0.99
C ARG A 240 3.93 -6.19 1.53
N ALA A 241 3.43 -5.25 0.70
CA ALA A 241 3.15 -3.89 1.11
C ALA A 241 2.13 -3.83 2.25
N ALA A 242 1.02 -4.58 2.14
CA ALA A 242 0.00 -4.65 3.18
C ALA A 242 0.56 -5.22 4.49
N MET A 243 1.38 -6.27 4.44
CA MET A 243 2.05 -6.81 5.63
C MET A 243 2.96 -5.80 6.30
N ALA A 244 3.77 -5.07 5.50
CA ALA A 244 4.65 -4.02 6.03
C ALA A 244 3.87 -2.91 6.74
N VAL A 245 2.75 -2.48 6.16
CA VAL A 245 1.86 -1.47 6.76
C VAL A 245 1.23 -1.97 8.07
N LEU A 246 0.86 -3.24 8.15
CA LEU A 246 0.38 -3.88 9.39
C LEU A 246 1.48 -4.05 10.44
N GLU A 247 2.75 -4.11 10.04
CA GLU A 247 3.91 -4.09 10.94
C GLU A 247 4.26 -2.66 11.45
N GLY A 248 3.46 -1.64 11.09
CA GLY A 248 3.68 -0.24 11.48
C GLY A 248 4.65 0.53 10.59
N ARG A 249 5.00 -0.01 9.42
CA ARG A 249 5.81 0.68 8.41
C ARG A 249 4.95 1.58 7.53
N VAL A 250 5.61 2.47 6.81
CA VAL A 250 5.00 3.37 5.83
C VAL A 250 5.40 2.90 4.44
N ILE A 251 4.47 2.92 3.51
CA ILE A 251 4.77 2.70 2.10
C ILE A 251 4.55 3.98 1.30
N VAL A 252 5.49 4.29 0.42
CA VAL A 252 5.44 5.40 -0.52
C VAL A 252 5.29 4.84 -1.92
N MET A 253 4.34 5.35 -2.68
CA MET A 253 4.08 4.97 -4.06
C MET A 253 3.90 6.23 -4.90
N CYS A 254 4.28 6.19 -6.17
CA CYS A 254 4.06 7.29 -7.10
C CYS A 254 3.40 6.79 -8.40
N ASP A 255 2.83 7.73 -9.15
CA ASP A 255 2.35 7.44 -10.50
C ASP A 255 3.52 7.06 -11.42
N ASN A 256 3.22 6.32 -12.46
CA ASN A 256 4.13 5.82 -13.50
C ASN A 256 5.16 4.80 -12.98
N SER A 257 4.89 4.16 -11.84
CA SER A 257 5.76 3.13 -11.31
C SER A 257 4.99 2.02 -10.59
N PRO A 258 5.23 0.74 -10.92
CA PRO A 258 4.64 -0.40 -10.25
C PRO A 258 5.39 -0.78 -8.97
N ILE A 259 6.22 0.10 -8.42
CA ILE A 259 7.07 -0.16 -7.27
C ILE A 259 6.62 0.65 -6.06
N GLY A 260 6.38 -0.02 -4.95
CA GLY A 260 6.19 0.60 -3.65
C GLY A 260 7.48 0.61 -2.84
N LEU A 261 7.77 1.74 -2.18
CA LEU A 261 8.93 1.98 -1.33
C LEU A 261 8.51 1.85 0.14
N ILE A 262 9.03 0.86 0.85
CA ILE A 262 8.70 0.57 2.25
C ILE A 262 9.74 1.20 3.17
N LEU A 263 9.28 1.90 4.23
CA LEU A 263 10.11 2.53 5.25
C LEU A 263 9.55 2.27 6.67
N PRO A 264 10.40 2.25 7.70
CA PRO A 264 11.86 2.17 7.65
C PRO A 264 12.30 0.79 7.20
N THR A 265 13.51 0.70 6.69
CA THR A 265 14.12 -0.56 6.30
C THR A 265 15.21 -0.95 7.28
N ASP A 266 15.22 -2.21 7.68
CA ASP A 266 16.23 -2.83 8.51
C ASP A 266 16.84 -4.06 7.80
N TYR A 267 17.96 -4.54 8.30
CA TYR A 267 18.64 -5.72 7.74
C TYR A 267 17.71 -6.95 7.66
N ASN A 268 16.83 -7.13 8.66
CA ASN A 268 15.88 -8.24 8.69
C ASN A 268 14.88 -8.17 7.53
N SER A 269 14.56 -6.96 7.07
CA SER A 269 13.62 -6.75 5.96
C SER A 269 14.11 -7.34 4.65
N PHE A 270 15.44 -7.36 4.43
CA PHE A 270 16.05 -7.94 3.23
C PHE A 270 16.16 -9.47 3.31
N ILE A 271 16.21 -10.04 4.53
CA ILE A 271 16.29 -11.49 4.71
C ILE A 271 14.91 -12.15 4.64
N ARG A 272 13.83 -11.41 5.00
CA ARG A 272 12.46 -11.90 4.92
C ARG A 272 11.97 -11.92 3.47
N THR A 273 11.35 -13.01 3.07
CA THR A 273 10.68 -13.16 1.77
C THR A 273 9.17 -13.27 1.96
N SER A 274 8.40 -12.99 0.91
CA SER A 274 6.93 -13.16 0.94
C SER A 274 6.53 -14.62 1.18
N ASP A 275 7.32 -15.58 0.72
CA ASP A 275 7.07 -17.01 0.94
C ASP A 275 7.07 -17.43 2.42
N ASP A 276 7.76 -16.68 3.30
CA ASP A 276 7.78 -16.93 4.74
C ASP A 276 6.39 -16.80 5.39
N TYR A 277 5.51 -15.98 4.81
CA TYR A 277 4.14 -15.78 5.30
C TYR A 277 3.14 -16.82 4.78
N TYR A 278 3.47 -17.49 3.67
CA TYR A 278 2.57 -18.46 3.03
C TYR A 278 2.96 -19.91 3.30
N SER A 279 4.15 -20.14 3.85
CA SER A 279 4.67 -21.46 4.21
C SER A 279 4.34 -21.84 5.66
N ARG A 280 4.40 -23.13 5.97
CA ARG A 280 4.30 -23.59 7.37
C ARG A 280 5.44 -23.00 8.18
N PHE A 281 5.16 -22.71 9.46
CA PHE A 281 6.10 -22.00 10.32
C PHE A 281 7.46 -22.73 10.47
N GLU A 282 7.47 -24.06 10.45
CA GLU A 282 8.71 -24.86 10.53
C GLU A 282 9.59 -24.63 9.31
N ILE A 283 9.00 -24.65 8.09
CA ILE A 283 9.70 -24.47 6.83
C ILE A 283 10.18 -23.02 6.72
N ALA A 284 9.33 -22.07 7.05
CA ALA A 284 9.67 -20.65 7.04
C ALA A 284 10.79 -20.32 8.02
N THR A 285 10.75 -20.90 9.23
CA THR A 285 11.79 -20.70 10.26
C THR A 285 13.12 -21.30 9.81
N PHE A 286 13.10 -22.55 9.30
CA PHE A 286 14.30 -23.21 8.80
C PHE A 286 14.92 -22.43 7.63
N GLY A 287 14.11 -22.03 6.65
CA GLY A 287 14.57 -21.22 5.53
C GLY A 287 15.18 -19.87 5.96
N ARG A 288 14.58 -19.23 6.98
CA ARG A 288 15.09 -17.98 7.56
C ARG A 288 16.43 -18.20 8.26
N ILE A 289 16.58 -19.27 9.05
CA ILE A 289 17.85 -19.62 9.70
C ILE A 289 18.92 -19.84 8.64
N LEU A 290 18.63 -20.62 7.58
CA LEU A 290 19.58 -20.83 6.49
C LEU A 290 20.03 -19.53 5.82
N ARG A 291 19.11 -18.59 5.58
CA ARG A 291 19.45 -17.27 4.99
C ARG A 291 20.34 -16.44 5.93
N TYR A 292 20.09 -16.46 7.24
CA TYR A 292 20.99 -15.80 8.20
C TYR A 292 22.36 -16.44 8.23
N LEU A 293 22.45 -17.77 8.24
CA LEU A 293 23.72 -18.48 8.18
C LEU A 293 24.47 -18.20 6.88
N ALA A 294 23.77 -18.25 5.74
CA ALA A 294 24.35 -17.94 4.44
C ALA A 294 24.91 -16.51 4.40
N SER A 295 24.15 -15.54 4.92
CA SER A 295 24.59 -14.15 5.01
C SER A 295 25.82 -13.98 5.92
N PHE A 296 25.83 -14.67 7.07
CA PHE A 296 26.97 -14.69 7.97
C PHE A 296 28.22 -15.26 7.28
N PHE A 297 28.08 -16.40 6.60
CA PHE A 297 29.19 -16.98 5.87
C PHE A 297 29.64 -16.12 4.67
N ALA A 298 28.71 -15.50 3.96
CA ALA A 298 29.06 -14.60 2.87
C ALA A 298 29.93 -13.42 3.32
N MET A 299 29.69 -12.92 4.53
CA MET A 299 30.52 -11.84 5.13
C MET A 299 31.84 -12.33 5.72
N THR A 300 31.87 -13.53 6.31
CA THR A 300 33.05 -14.00 7.05
C THR A 300 34.01 -14.82 6.22
N LEU A 301 33.54 -15.59 5.20
CA LEU A 301 34.38 -16.46 4.38
C LEU A 301 35.53 -15.73 3.66
N PRO A 302 35.33 -14.55 3.04
CA PRO A 302 36.44 -13.83 2.40
C PRO A 302 37.52 -13.44 3.40
N GLY A 303 37.13 -12.96 4.58
CA GLY A 303 38.08 -12.64 5.66
C GLY A 303 38.79 -13.87 6.19
N PHE A 304 38.06 -14.97 6.39
CA PHE A 304 38.65 -16.25 6.82
C PHE A 304 39.64 -16.81 5.78
N TYR A 305 39.29 -16.73 4.50
CA TYR A 305 40.20 -17.12 3.41
C TYR A 305 41.50 -16.32 3.48
N LEU A 306 41.42 -14.98 3.62
CA LEU A 306 42.63 -14.15 3.76
C LEU A 306 43.43 -14.49 5.00
N ALA A 307 42.77 -14.74 6.14
CA ALA A 307 43.43 -15.09 7.38
C ALA A 307 44.23 -16.40 7.27
N VAL A 308 43.62 -17.43 6.68
CA VAL A 308 44.28 -18.74 6.51
C VAL A 308 45.40 -18.67 5.49
N THR A 309 45.18 -18.03 4.34
CA THR A 309 46.18 -18.00 3.25
C THR A 309 47.38 -17.10 3.56
N ASN A 310 47.25 -16.03 4.32
CA ASN A 310 48.32 -15.08 4.60
C ASN A 310 49.01 -15.27 5.96
N PHE A 311 48.21 -15.68 6.99
CA PHE A 311 48.69 -15.70 8.37
C PHE A 311 48.79 -17.10 8.97
N HIS A 312 47.99 -18.06 8.49
CA HIS A 312 47.93 -19.40 9.09
C HIS A 312 48.08 -20.50 8.04
N THR A 313 49.10 -20.38 7.17
CA THR A 313 49.40 -21.35 6.09
C THR A 313 49.66 -22.77 6.60
N GLN A 314 50.03 -22.92 7.88
CA GLN A 314 50.26 -24.23 8.52
C GLN A 314 49.00 -25.10 8.67
N ILE A 315 47.81 -24.51 8.60
CA ILE A 315 46.52 -25.21 8.70
C ILE A 315 46.21 -25.93 7.38
N LEU A 316 46.75 -25.42 6.27
CA LEU A 316 46.47 -25.97 4.96
C LEU A 316 47.40 -27.17 4.64
N PRO A 317 46.85 -28.26 4.06
CA PRO A 317 47.67 -29.32 3.49
C PRO A 317 48.63 -28.76 2.42
N THR A 318 49.86 -29.30 2.37
CA THR A 318 50.91 -28.85 1.45
C THR A 318 50.47 -28.89 -0.03
N THR A 319 49.64 -29.84 -0.40
CA THR A 319 49.07 -29.96 -1.76
C THR A 319 48.18 -28.78 -2.11
N LEU A 320 47.34 -28.31 -1.19
CA LEU A 320 46.52 -27.14 -1.39
C LEU A 320 47.33 -25.85 -1.45
N LEU A 321 48.38 -25.73 -0.61
CA LEU A 321 49.30 -24.58 -0.64
C LEU A 321 49.98 -24.45 -1.99
N LEU A 322 50.43 -25.56 -2.58
CA LEU A 322 51.05 -25.55 -3.92
C LEU A 322 50.05 -25.16 -4.99
N SER A 323 48.80 -25.68 -4.94
CA SER A 323 47.77 -25.30 -5.90
C SER A 323 47.43 -23.81 -5.81
N PHE A 324 47.38 -23.23 -4.60
CA PHE A 324 47.15 -21.80 -4.43
C PHE A 324 48.32 -20.95 -4.90
N ALA A 325 49.56 -21.43 -4.71
CA ALA A 325 50.76 -20.77 -5.20
C ALA A 325 50.82 -20.77 -6.74
N GLU A 326 50.46 -21.89 -7.37
CA GLU A 326 50.36 -22.01 -8.83
C GLU A 326 49.26 -21.10 -9.39
N ALA A 327 48.06 -21.10 -8.81
CA ALA A 327 46.93 -20.25 -9.24
C ALA A 327 47.23 -18.75 -9.15
N ARG A 328 48.15 -18.36 -8.26
CA ARG A 328 48.55 -16.96 -8.07
C ARG A 328 49.76 -16.51 -8.86
N GLN A 329 50.49 -17.39 -9.54
CA GLN A 329 51.71 -17.02 -10.28
C GLN A 329 51.49 -16.00 -11.41
N GLY A 330 50.25 -15.78 -11.86
CA GLY A 330 49.91 -14.80 -12.89
C GLY A 330 49.21 -13.53 -12.39
N VAL A 331 48.95 -13.39 -11.08
CA VAL A 331 48.15 -12.26 -10.54
C VAL A 331 49.07 -11.20 -9.97
N PRO A 332 49.08 -9.95 -10.49
CA PRO A 332 49.99 -8.89 -10.07
C PRO A 332 49.63 -8.23 -8.75
N PHE A 333 48.49 -8.62 -8.11
CA PHE A 333 47.99 -7.96 -6.90
C PHE A 333 48.11 -8.85 -5.66
N PRO A 334 48.30 -8.25 -4.45
CA PRO A 334 48.21 -8.96 -3.18
C PRO A 334 46.82 -9.57 -3.00
N ALA A 335 46.71 -10.71 -2.30
CA ALA A 335 45.45 -11.41 -2.06
C ALA A 335 44.35 -10.54 -1.44
N VAL A 336 44.72 -9.58 -0.60
CA VAL A 336 43.77 -8.63 0.02
C VAL A 336 43.09 -7.74 -1.02
N VAL A 337 43.86 -7.25 -1.99
CA VAL A 337 43.38 -6.41 -3.08
C VAL A 337 42.50 -7.21 -4.04
N GLU A 338 42.88 -8.45 -4.34
CA GLU A 338 42.07 -9.35 -5.16
C GLU A 338 40.67 -9.61 -4.55
N VAL A 339 40.62 -9.93 -3.28
CA VAL A 339 39.32 -10.16 -2.57
C VAL A 339 38.50 -8.89 -2.45
N LEU A 340 39.11 -7.70 -2.39
CA LEU A 340 38.38 -6.42 -2.34
C LEU A 340 37.83 -6.01 -3.73
N ILE A 341 38.43 -6.47 -4.81
CA ILE A 341 37.97 -6.19 -6.18
C ILE A 341 36.85 -7.16 -6.61
N MET A 342 36.85 -8.41 -6.09
CA MET A 342 35.78 -9.39 -6.28
C MET A 342 34.50 -9.00 -5.50
#